data_a8d6212882796d9e05f151ee0845faad
#
_entry.id   a8d6212882796d9e05f151ee0845faad
#
_cell.length_a   1.000
_cell.length_b   1.000
_cell.length_c   1.000
_cell.angle_alpha   90.00
_cell.angle_beta   90.00
_cell.angle_gamma   90.00
#
_symmetry.space_group_name_H-M   'P 1'
#
loop_
_entity.id
_entity.type
_entity.pdbx_description
1 polymer ?
#
loop_
_entity_poly.entity_id
_entity_poly.type
_entity_poly.pdbx_seq_one_letter_code
_entity_poly.pdbx_strand_id
1 'polypeptide(L)'
;MKRIIYCILVLVIIFNGTGCKKESKPEDNFIKVYDDANGNKHFHPLSITTSESGDGYIVVSAFDSWRIQIMKIDNAGEFQWNYELPSNYVNAVPNLLKINGQNYLVCMDAIGLFTYVLKIDEASQNITQVSSFSDVLYPTYAYNSGQHIYIQNYDRMSFETGIHELSGDLSSITQSGSVNIFTDVEERIVNHITYNNNRIPFFISTTQNQNYIVMNGFYNYSFSMIFLNPDLSFAGVYNGQGFNSGASAISPISGNQFSIARFSYDNLYFNPNVSLSPTTIDITSSISAQGQSELDPGRSVLIKDLVIGGTSYKAYLSSTRSNQLLLSIYETSGGTLVGKKYLGKNIPITASDFIQTEDEGLNILVQAKIMGSIDRIALMKLSKEQLETIID
;
A
#
# COMPACT_ATOMS: atom_id res chain seq x y z
N MET A 1 66.41 13.55 -21.41
CA MET A 1 65.32 12.56 -21.54
C MET A 1 64.71 12.15 -20.21
N LYS A 2 65.40 11.78 -19.14
CA LYS A 2 64.79 11.35 -17.85
C LYS A 2 63.89 12.38 -17.17
N ARG A 3 64.15 13.68 -17.26
CA ARG A 3 63.33 14.75 -16.65
C ARG A 3 62.00 15.00 -17.36
N ILE A 4 61.91 14.74 -18.66
CA ILE A 4 60.69 14.91 -19.46
C ILE A 4 59.72 13.77 -19.16
N ILE A 5 60.21 12.57 -18.93
CA ILE A 5 59.42 11.40 -18.59
C ILE A 5 58.71 11.59 -17.22
N TYR A 6 59.36 12.18 -16.22
CA TYR A 6 58.77 12.50 -14.92
C TYR A 6 57.64 13.54 -15.00
N CYS A 7 57.82 14.56 -15.84
CA CYS A 7 56.75 15.56 -16.02
C CYS A 7 55.50 14.98 -16.70
N ILE A 8 55.67 14.07 -17.67
CA ILE A 8 54.58 13.39 -18.34
C ILE A 8 53.88 12.42 -17.39
N LEU A 9 54.62 11.70 -16.53
CA LEU A 9 54.01 10.79 -15.55
C LEU A 9 53.21 11.52 -14.47
N VAL A 10 53.67 12.68 -14.00
CA VAL A 10 52.96 13.54 -13.05
C VAL A 10 51.71 14.14 -13.69
N LEU A 11 51.75 14.52 -14.98
CA LEU A 11 50.59 15.06 -15.69
C LEU A 11 49.49 14.00 -15.89
N VAL A 12 49.87 12.74 -16.15
CA VAL A 12 48.92 11.62 -16.30
C VAL A 12 48.25 11.26 -14.98
N ILE A 13 48.96 11.38 -13.83
CA ILE A 13 48.37 11.15 -12.50
C ILE A 13 47.40 12.25 -12.10
N ILE A 14 47.64 13.51 -12.48
CA ILE A 14 46.72 14.62 -12.20
C ILE A 14 45.44 14.54 -13.03
N PHE A 15 45.45 14.00 -14.25
CA PHE A 15 44.27 13.83 -15.08
C PHE A 15 43.39 12.64 -14.68
N ASN A 16 43.89 11.66 -13.93
CA ASN A 16 43.10 10.53 -13.45
C ASN A 16 42.42 10.81 -12.08
N GLY A 17 42.63 11.95 -11.42
CA GLY A 17 42.12 12.27 -10.09
C GLY A 17 40.90 13.15 -10.05
N THR A 18 40.45 13.70 -11.18
CA THR A 18 39.23 14.57 -11.21
C THR A 18 38.13 13.99 -12.07
N GLY A 19 37.83 12.73 -11.84
CA GLY A 19 36.45 12.25 -12.12
C GLY A 19 35.53 12.95 -11.14
N CYS A 20 35.06 14.15 -11.46
CA CYS A 20 33.89 14.72 -10.82
C CYS A 20 32.77 13.69 -11.00
N LYS A 21 32.48 12.88 -9.98
CA LYS A 21 31.14 12.39 -9.79
C LYS A 21 30.30 13.67 -9.67
N LYS A 22 29.64 14.03 -10.75
CA LYS A 22 28.55 14.97 -10.74
C LYS A 22 27.55 14.32 -9.79
N GLU A 23 27.50 14.74 -8.54
CA GLU A 23 26.34 14.44 -7.70
C GLU A 23 25.16 15.01 -8.48
N SER A 24 24.45 14.15 -9.19
CA SER A 24 23.20 14.52 -9.80
C SER A 24 22.31 14.90 -8.62
N LYS A 25 22.01 16.18 -8.48
CA LYS A 25 20.94 16.58 -7.56
C LYS A 25 19.74 15.71 -7.89
N PRO A 26 19.09 15.09 -6.90
CA PRO A 26 17.87 14.33 -7.15
C PRO A 26 16.92 15.20 -7.98
N GLU A 27 16.36 14.64 -9.05
CA GLU A 27 15.33 15.36 -9.79
C GLU A 27 14.16 15.60 -8.86
N ASP A 28 13.70 16.84 -8.74
CA ASP A 28 12.60 17.21 -7.86
C ASP A 28 11.29 16.52 -8.28
N ASN A 29 11.16 16.19 -9.57
CA ASN A 29 10.00 15.50 -10.15
C ASN A 29 10.46 14.48 -11.19
N PHE A 30 9.98 13.26 -11.09
CA PHE A 30 10.31 12.22 -12.07
C PHE A 30 9.20 11.16 -12.17
N ILE A 31 9.26 10.39 -13.27
CA ILE A 31 8.63 9.07 -13.40
C ILE A 31 9.74 8.12 -13.79
N LYS A 32 10.07 7.17 -12.92
CA LYS A 32 11.06 6.12 -13.18
C LYS A 32 10.36 4.77 -13.29
N VAL A 33 10.69 4.03 -14.33
CA VAL A 33 10.17 2.70 -14.59
C VAL A 33 11.28 1.71 -14.36
N TYR A 34 11.00 0.68 -13.57
CA TYR A 34 11.96 -0.38 -13.25
C TYR A 34 11.66 -1.60 -14.09
N ASP A 35 12.64 -2.00 -14.88
CA ASP A 35 12.53 -3.13 -15.78
C ASP A 35 13.20 -4.38 -15.21
N ASP A 36 12.72 -5.54 -15.63
CA ASP A 36 13.38 -6.82 -15.40
C ASP A 36 14.41 -7.07 -16.51
N ALA A 37 15.60 -7.52 -16.13
CA ALA A 37 16.69 -7.80 -17.07
C ALA A 37 16.30 -8.74 -18.23
N ASN A 38 15.28 -9.60 -18.03
CA ASN A 38 14.76 -10.53 -19.03
C ASN A 38 13.48 -10.03 -19.73
N GLY A 39 12.88 -8.94 -19.27
CA GLY A 39 11.74 -8.26 -19.91
C GLY A 39 10.39 -9.01 -19.91
N ASN A 40 10.30 -10.20 -19.30
CA ASN A 40 9.16 -11.12 -19.49
C ASN A 40 8.18 -11.16 -18.32
N LYS A 41 8.54 -10.64 -17.13
CA LYS A 41 7.67 -10.69 -15.96
C LYS A 41 6.64 -9.56 -15.98
N HIS A 42 5.44 -9.85 -15.49
CA HIS A 42 4.41 -8.87 -15.20
C HIS A 42 4.42 -8.54 -13.73
N PHE A 43 4.67 -7.30 -13.36
CA PHE A 43 4.73 -6.86 -11.98
C PHE A 43 3.46 -6.16 -11.53
N HIS A 44 3.03 -6.51 -10.34
CA HIS A 44 1.92 -5.87 -9.61
C HIS A 44 2.48 -5.24 -8.34
N PRO A 45 2.90 -3.97 -8.37
CA PRO A 45 3.38 -3.30 -7.16
C PRO A 45 2.28 -3.22 -6.11
N LEU A 46 2.63 -3.36 -4.83
CA LEU A 46 1.70 -3.52 -3.73
C LEU A 46 1.85 -2.45 -2.66
N SER A 47 3.08 -2.21 -2.24
CA SER A 47 3.36 -1.32 -1.11
C SER A 47 4.73 -0.67 -1.24
N ILE A 48 4.85 0.54 -0.71
CA ILE A 48 6.09 1.30 -0.58
C ILE A 48 6.24 1.81 0.86
N THR A 49 7.43 1.68 1.41
CA THR A 49 7.78 2.24 2.74
C THR A 49 9.19 2.82 2.71
N THR A 50 9.53 3.64 3.69
CA THR A 50 10.91 4.13 3.85
C THR A 50 11.85 3.00 4.24
N SER A 51 13.09 3.01 3.71
CA SER A 51 14.15 2.10 4.14
C SER A 51 14.48 2.25 5.63
N GLU A 52 15.17 1.27 6.20
CA GLU A 52 15.59 1.30 7.62
C GLU A 52 16.54 2.46 7.90
N SER A 53 17.45 2.73 6.98
CA SER A 53 18.45 3.81 7.06
C SER A 53 17.91 5.20 6.67
N GLY A 54 16.69 5.30 6.13
CA GLY A 54 16.16 6.55 5.59
C GLY A 54 16.78 6.99 4.27
N ASP A 55 17.66 6.17 3.66
CA ASP A 55 18.37 6.48 2.42
C ASP A 55 17.58 6.18 1.14
N GLY A 56 16.33 5.73 1.29
CA GLY A 56 15.48 5.36 0.17
C GLY A 56 14.19 4.67 0.58
N TYR A 57 13.70 3.80 -0.29
CA TYR A 57 12.42 3.14 -0.14
C TYR A 57 12.52 1.65 -0.44
N ILE A 58 11.71 0.87 0.28
CA ILE A 58 11.45 -0.54 0.01
C ILE A 58 10.11 -0.65 -0.70
N VAL A 59 10.12 -1.31 -1.85
CA VAL A 59 8.95 -1.62 -2.66
C VAL A 59 8.72 -3.12 -2.67
N VAL A 60 7.50 -3.54 -2.42
CA VAL A 60 7.08 -4.93 -2.57
C VAL A 60 6.13 -5.04 -3.75
N SER A 61 6.34 -6.05 -4.57
CA SER A 61 5.49 -6.37 -5.72
C SER A 61 5.23 -7.87 -5.82
N ALA A 62 4.08 -8.22 -6.38
CA ALA A 62 3.83 -9.56 -6.88
C ALA A 62 4.26 -9.66 -8.35
N PHE A 63 4.61 -10.86 -8.80
CA PHE A 63 4.84 -11.19 -10.20
C PHE A 63 4.40 -12.63 -10.47
N ASP A 64 4.21 -13.00 -11.72
CA ASP A 64 3.73 -14.33 -12.10
C ASP A 64 2.52 -14.78 -11.24
N SER A 65 1.51 -13.92 -11.15
CA SER A 65 0.28 -14.02 -10.35
C SER A 65 0.47 -13.77 -8.85
N TRP A 66 1.38 -14.42 -8.13
CA TRP A 66 1.47 -14.30 -6.67
C TRP A 66 2.86 -14.42 -6.06
N ARG A 67 3.90 -14.67 -6.86
CA ARG A 67 5.29 -14.67 -6.39
C ARG A 67 5.71 -13.27 -5.95
N ILE A 68 6.70 -13.18 -5.08
CA ILE A 68 7.04 -11.94 -4.37
C ILE A 68 8.42 -11.47 -4.76
N GLN A 69 8.54 -10.17 -5.07
CA GLN A 69 9.80 -9.45 -5.22
C GLN A 69 9.82 -8.25 -4.26
N ILE A 70 10.96 -8.07 -3.62
CA ILE A 70 11.31 -6.88 -2.84
C ILE A 70 12.36 -6.12 -3.63
N MET A 71 12.23 -4.80 -3.70
CA MET A 71 13.17 -3.91 -4.38
C MET A 71 13.51 -2.73 -3.48
N LYS A 72 14.78 -2.37 -3.41
CA LYS A 72 15.24 -1.11 -2.81
C LYS A 72 15.56 -0.10 -3.90
N ILE A 73 15.10 1.12 -3.69
CA ILE A 73 15.42 2.31 -4.48
C ILE A 73 15.91 3.40 -3.53
N ASP A 74 16.78 4.28 -3.98
CA ASP A 74 17.25 5.41 -3.17
C ASP A 74 16.28 6.62 -3.22
N ASN A 75 16.59 7.68 -2.51
CA ASN A 75 15.78 8.90 -2.44
C ASN A 75 15.67 9.63 -3.79
N ALA A 76 16.59 9.38 -4.73
CA ALA A 76 16.53 9.87 -6.10
C ALA A 76 15.70 8.95 -7.03
N GLY A 77 15.18 7.83 -6.51
CA GLY A 77 14.45 6.82 -7.26
C GLY A 77 15.39 5.93 -8.11
N GLU A 78 16.70 5.88 -7.82
CA GLU A 78 17.61 4.98 -8.52
C GLU A 78 17.53 3.58 -7.90
N PHE A 79 17.50 2.56 -8.78
CA PHE A 79 17.50 1.17 -8.39
C PHE A 79 18.79 0.83 -7.62
N GLN A 80 18.65 0.16 -6.48
CA GLN A 80 19.77 -0.29 -5.66
C GLN A 80 19.93 -1.81 -5.74
N TRP A 81 18.91 -2.56 -5.38
CA TRP A 81 18.88 -4.02 -5.44
C TRP A 81 17.45 -4.55 -5.49
N ASN A 82 17.31 -5.81 -5.87
CA ASN A 82 16.09 -6.58 -5.72
C ASN A 82 16.36 -7.98 -5.19
N TYR A 83 15.34 -8.55 -4.57
CA TYR A 83 15.35 -9.92 -4.07
C TYR A 83 14.02 -10.59 -4.38
N GLU A 84 14.08 -11.71 -5.11
CA GLU A 84 12.91 -12.55 -5.36
C GLU A 84 12.84 -13.61 -4.26
N LEU A 85 11.70 -13.69 -3.59
CA LEU A 85 11.49 -14.69 -2.55
C LEU A 85 11.47 -16.10 -3.17
N PRO A 86 11.93 -17.11 -2.40
CA PRO A 86 11.74 -18.51 -2.75
C PRO A 86 10.28 -18.81 -3.09
N SER A 87 10.03 -19.72 -4.03
CA SER A 87 8.71 -19.98 -4.61
C SER A 87 7.68 -20.59 -3.64
N ASN A 88 8.11 -20.99 -2.45
CA ASN A 88 7.21 -21.39 -1.37
C ASN A 88 6.54 -20.18 -0.69
N TYR A 89 7.09 -18.98 -0.78
CA TYR A 89 6.47 -17.75 -0.29
C TYR A 89 5.73 -17.06 -1.41
N VAL A 90 4.44 -16.85 -1.22
CA VAL A 90 3.52 -16.26 -2.19
C VAL A 90 2.57 -15.28 -1.51
N ASN A 91 1.79 -14.53 -2.28
CA ASN A 91 0.79 -13.61 -1.77
C ASN A 91 1.35 -12.63 -0.73
N ALA A 92 2.19 -11.69 -1.17
CA ALA A 92 2.56 -10.56 -0.33
C ALA A 92 1.30 -9.77 0.06
N VAL A 93 1.06 -9.66 1.35
CA VAL A 93 -0.06 -8.86 1.86
C VAL A 93 0.29 -7.38 1.70
N PRO A 94 -0.63 -6.53 1.20
CA PRO A 94 -0.41 -5.08 1.15
C PRO A 94 -0.13 -4.49 2.53
N ASN A 95 0.59 -3.36 2.54
CA ASN A 95 0.96 -2.63 3.75
C ASN A 95 2.09 -3.30 4.56
N LEU A 96 3.32 -3.00 4.16
CA LEU A 96 4.51 -3.41 4.93
C LEU A 96 4.41 -2.90 6.38
N LEU A 97 4.76 -3.76 7.32
CA LEU A 97 4.81 -3.41 8.74
C LEU A 97 6.17 -2.78 9.05
N LYS A 98 6.19 -1.58 9.60
CA LYS A 98 7.40 -0.94 10.12
C LYS A 98 7.36 -0.94 11.64
N ILE A 99 8.28 -1.66 12.29
CA ILE A 99 8.31 -1.85 13.74
C ILE A 99 9.73 -1.56 14.23
N ASN A 100 9.89 -0.60 15.12
CA ASN A 100 11.19 -0.15 15.64
C ASN A 100 12.21 0.17 14.52
N GLY A 101 11.74 0.76 13.43
CA GLY A 101 12.56 1.12 12.27
C GLY A 101 12.79 -0.02 11.27
N GLN A 102 12.50 -1.27 11.63
CA GLN A 102 12.66 -2.46 10.78
C GLN A 102 11.42 -2.70 9.92
N ASN A 103 11.62 -3.18 8.69
CA ASN A 103 10.55 -3.49 7.74
C ASN A 103 10.24 -4.99 7.74
N TYR A 104 8.95 -5.32 7.79
CA TYR A 104 8.46 -6.70 7.78
C TYR A 104 7.38 -6.86 6.71
N LEU A 105 7.37 -8.05 6.12
CA LEU A 105 6.40 -8.50 5.13
C LEU A 105 5.56 -9.64 5.71
N VAL A 106 4.25 -9.56 5.54
CA VAL A 106 3.35 -10.70 5.76
C VAL A 106 3.07 -11.36 4.42
N CYS A 107 3.18 -12.67 4.37
CA CYS A 107 2.91 -13.45 3.16
C CYS A 107 2.36 -14.82 3.50
N MET A 108 2.20 -15.68 2.51
CA MET A 108 1.57 -16.99 2.63
C MET A 108 2.50 -18.08 2.09
N ASP A 109 2.37 -19.29 2.63
CA ASP A 109 2.93 -20.50 2.04
C ASP A 109 2.08 -20.96 0.84
N ALA A 110 2.76 -21.40 -0.22
CA ALA A 110 2.09 -21.81 -1.46
C ALA A 110 1.29 -23.11 -1.36
N ILE A 111 1.57 -23.96 -0.37
CA ILE A 111 0.97 -25.31 -0.22
C ILE A 111 -0.01 -25.37 0.94
N GLY A 112 0.48 -25.00 2.14
CA GLY A 112 -0.28 -25.04 3.38
C GLY A 112 -1.20 -23.84 3.55
N LEU A 113 -0.97 -22.75 2.78
CA LEU A 113 -1.68 -21.46 2.86
C LEU A 113 -1.47 -20.72 4.17
N PHE A 114 -0.50 -21.16 4.98
CA PHE A 114 -0.16 -20.62 6.29
C PHE A 114 0.42 -19.23 6.18
N THR A 115 0.18 -18.41 7.18
CA THR A 115 0.74 -17.05 7.26
C THR A 115 2.18 -17.06 7.76
N TYR A 116 3.04 -16.31 7.09
CA TYR A 116 4.42 -16.05 7.49
C TYR A 116 4.65 -14.57 7.72
N VAL A 117 5.46 -14.26 8.72
CA VAL A 117 6.02 -12.93 8.95
C VAL A 117 7.51 -13.00 8.67
N LEU A 118 7.95 -12.20 7.70
CA LEU A 118 9.33 -12.16 7.23
C LEU A 118 9.94 -10.79 7.50
N LYS A 119 11.12 -10.76 8.10
CA LYS A 119 11.92 -9.54 8.23
C LYS A 119 12.67 -9.29 6.93
N ILE A 120 12.65 -8.05 6.45
CA ILE A 120 13.48 -7.58 5.34
C ILE A 120 14.80 -7.10 5.93
N ASP A 121 15.88 -7.81 5.66
CA ASP A 121 17.24 -7.42 6.06
C ASP A 121 17.88 -6.65 4.91
N GLU A 122 17.87 -5.33 5.00
CA GLU A 122 18.41 -4.46 3.96
C GLU A 122 19.93 -4.55 3.86
N ALA A 123 20.63 -4.83 4.96
CA ALA A 123 22.07 -4.90 5.00
C ALA A 123 22.60 -6.16 4.28
N SER A 124 21.96 -7.29 4.46
CA SER A 124 22.30 -8.55 3.78
C SER A 124 21.56 -8.73 2.44
N GLN A 125 20.64 -7.82 2.08
CA GLN A 125 19.78 -7.87 0.90
C GLN A 125 19.03 -9.21 0.82
N ASN A 126 18.44 -9.63 1.93
CA ASN A 126 17.82 -10.93 2.11
C ASN A 126 16.57 -10.81 3.00
N ILE A 127 15.87 -11.94 3.19
CA ILE A 127 14.76 -12.05 4.13
C ILE A 127 15.07 -13.09 5.20
N THR A 128 14.50 -12.90 6.40
CA THR A 128 14.54 -13.87 7.50
C THR A 128 13.13 -14.14 7.99
N GLN A 129 12.75 -15.39 8.15
CA GLN A 129 11.49 -15.75 8.79
C GLN A 129 11.55 -15.40 10.28
N VAL A 130 10.57 -14.63 10.74
CA VAL A 130 10.37 -14.31 12.16
C VAL A 130 9.42 -15.30 12.80
N SER A 131 8.27 -15.53 12.15
CA SER A 131 7.24 -16.44 12.64
C SER A 131 6.44 -17.06 11.51
N SER A 132 5.69 -18.11 11.85
CA SER A 132 4.69 -18.72 11.00
C SER A 132 3.48 -19.16 11.84
N PHE A 133 2.28 -19.01 11.27
CA PHE A 133 1.02 -19.30 11.95
C PHE A 133 0.21 -20.25 11.07
N SER A 134 0.20 -21.54 11.46
CA SER A 134 -0.47 -22.61 10.71
C SER A 134 -2.00 -22.51 10.74
N ASP A 135 -2.53 -21.82 11.74
CA ASP A 135 -3.97 -21.67 11.96
C ASP A 135 -4.53 -20.37 11.33
N VAL A 136 -3.64 -19.54 10.74
CA VAL A 136 -4.01 -18.31 10.04
C VAL A 136 -3.82 -18.52 8.53
N LEU A 137 -4.90 -18.91 7.86
CA LEU A 137 -4.89 -19.20 6.42
C LEU A 137 -5.26 -17.97 5.61
N TYR A 138 -4.76 -17.87 4.38
CA TYR A 138 -5.11 -16.81 3.45
C TYR A 138 -5.04 -15.40 4.07
N PRO A 139 -3.86 -14.91 4.48
CA PRO A 139 -3.73 -13.53 4.97
C PRO A 139 -4.13 -12.55 3.87
N THR A 140 -4.95 -11.56 4.22
CA THR A 140 -5.51 -10.58 3.27
C THR A 140 -5.00 -9.16 3.50
N TYR A 141 -4.70 -8.80 4.76
CA TYR A 141 -4.18 -7.49 5.12
C TYR A 141 -3.37 -7.56 6.41
N ALA A 142 -2.39 -6.65 6.55
CA ALA A 142 -1.62 -6.46 7.77
C ALA A 142 -1.60 -4.97 8.13
N TYR A 143 -1.62 -4.65 9.43
CA TYR A 143 -1.70 -3.28 9.91
C TYR A 143 -0.93 -3.10 11.21
N ASN A 144 -0.19 -1.99 11.32
CA ASN A 144 0.46 -1.54 12.53
C ASN A 144 -0.11 -0.17 12.92
N SER A 145 -0.78 -0.11 14.07
CA SER A 145 -1.30 1.13 14.65
C SER A 145 -0.25 1.93 15.44
N GLY A 146 0.97 1.40 15.56
CA GLY A 146 2.02 1.89 16.45
C GLY A 146 2.00 1.24 17.85
N GLN A 147 0.83 0.78 18.31
CA GLN A 147 0.67 0.07 19.60
C GLN A 147 0.26 -1.40 19.40
N HIS A 148 -0.52 -1.68 18.37
CA HIS A 148 -1.08 -2.98 18.05
C HIS A 148 -0.76 -3.38 16.62
N ILE A 149 -0.48 -4.64 16.41
CA ILE A 149 -0.15 -5.21 15.08
C ILE A 149 -1.19 -6.26 14.76
N TYR A 150 -1.89 -6.07 13.65
CA TYR A 150 -2.99 -6.95 13.26
C TYR A 150 -2.71 -7.64 11.91
N ILE A 151 -3.14 -8.90 11.80
CA ILE A 151 -3.26 -9.64 10.53
C ILE A 151 -4.72 -10.01 10.34
N GLN A 152 -5.26 -9.69 9.18
CA GLN A 152 -6.56 -10.17 8.72
C GLN A 152 -6.38 -11.37 7.80
N ASN A 153 -7.30 -12.32 7.88
CA ASN A 153 -7.27 -13.53 7.07
C ASN A 153 -8.67 -14.01 6.67
N TYR A 154 -8.72 -14.97 5.75
CA TYR A 154 -9.90 -15.79 5.49
C TYR A 154 -9.65 -17.22 5.99
N ASP A 155 -10.52 -17.68 6.87
CA ASP A 155 -10.53 -19.10 7.27
C ASP A 155 -11.51 -19.88 6.40
N ARG A 156 -10.95 -20.72 5.53
CA ARG A 156 -11.74 -21.59 4.63
C ARG A 156 -12.45 -22.75 5.34
N MET A 157 -12.03 -23.10 6.55
CA MET A 157 -12.59 -24.24 7.28
C MET A 157 -13.86 -23.87 8.02
N SER A 158 -13.88 -22.67 8.59
CA SER A 158 -15.03 -22.13 9.33
C SER A 158 -15.88 -21.15 8.51
N PHE A 159 -15.40 -20.71 7.33
CA PHE A 159 -15.98 -19.62 6.53
C PHE A 159 -16.09 -18.32 7.33
N GLU A 160 -14.94 -17.89 7.86
CA GLU A 160 -14.85 -16.69 8.69
C GLU A 160 -13.82 -15.70 8.14
N THR A 161 -14.10 -14.42 8.32
CA THR A 161 -13.05 -13.39 8.29
C THR A 161 -12.45 -13.30 9.68
N GLY A 162 -11.19 -13.70 9.79
CA GLY A 162 -10.41 -13.64 11.02
C GLY A 162 -9.60 -12.35 11.14
N ILE A 163 -9.28 -11.99 12.37
CA ILE A 163 -8.33 -10.96 12.74
C ILE A 163 -7.52 -11.43 13.93
N HIS A 164 -6.22 -11.22 13.89
CA HIS A 164 -5.27 -11.67 14.91
C HIS A 164 -4.36 -10.52 15.30
N GLU A 165 -4.23 -10.29 16.59
CA GLU A 165 -3.24 -9.37 17.14
C GLU A 165 -1.94 -10.14 17.43
N LEU A 166 -0.82 -9.57 16.97
CA LEU A 166 0.51 -10.13 17.21
C LEU A 166 1.19 -9.46 18.40
N SER A 167 2.06 -10.22 19.06
CA SER A 167 3.02 -9.67 20.02
C SER A 167 3.93 -8.62 19.36
N GLY A 168 4.46 -7.68 20.16
CA GLY A 168 5.31 -6.60 19.64
C GLY A 168 6.62 -7.08 18.97
N ASP A 169 7.05 -8.32 19.25
CA ASP A 169 8.19 -9.00 18.63
C ASP A 169 7.77 -9.89 17.43
N LEU A 170 6.49 -9.93 17.10
CA LEU A 170 5.89 -10.71 16.01
C LEU A 170 5.98 -12.23 16.17
N SER A 171 6.37 -12.73 17.34
CA SER A 171 6.64 -14.17 17.55
C SER A 171 5.38 -15.00 17.81
N SER A 172 4.29 -14.38 18.27
CA SER A 172 3.08 -15.06 18.69
C SER A 172 1.82 -14.22 18.47
N ILE A 173 0.68 -14.90 18.40
CA ILE A 173 -0.65 -14.29 18.43
C ILE A 173 -1.04 -14.09 19.90
N THR A 174 -1.38 -12.86 20.27
CA THR A 174 -1.81 -12.48 21.63
C THR A 174 -3.32 -12.53 21.77
N GLN A 175 -4.04 -12.27 20.70
CA GLN A 175 -5.49 -12.25 20.66
C GLN A 175 -6.03 -12.59 19.27
N SER A 176 -7.21 -13.21 19.21
CA SER A 176 -7.90 -13.54 17.95
C SER A 176 -9.38 -13.23 18.05
N GLY A 177 -9.94 -12.78 16.94
CA GLY A 177 -11.36 -12.59 16.74
C GLY A 177 -11.77 -13.03 15.34
N SER A 178 -13.05 -13.31 15.16
CA SER A 178 -13.59 -13.64 13.83
C SER A 178 -15.03 -13.20 13.67
N VAL A 179 -15.47 -13.09 12.42
CA VAL A 179 -16.88 -12.85 12.05
C VAL A 179 -17.29 -13.83 10.96
N ASN A 180 -18.52 -14.34 11.08
CA ASN A 180 -19.02 -15.39 10.23
C ASN A 180 -19.48 -14.84 8.86
N ILE A 181 -19.12 -15.55 7.80
CA ILE A 181 -19.49 -15.21 6.41
C ILE A 181 -20.74 -15.99 5.98
N PHE A 182 -20.96 -17.19 6.52
CA PHE A 182 -22.03 -18.13 6.16
C PHE A 182 -22.01 -18.64 4.72
N THR A 183 -20.93 -18.39 3.99
CA THR A 183 -20.73 -18.91 2.62
C THR A 183 -19.26 -19.02 2.31
N ASP A 184 -18.92 -19.92 1.42
CA ASP A 184 -17.55 -20.01 0.89
C ASP A 184 -17.24 -18.82 -0.04
N VAL A 185 -16.12 -18.17 0.21
CA VAL A 185 -15.59 -17.09 -0.63
C VAL A 185 -14.17 -17.37 -1.12
N GLU A 186 -13.68 -18.60 -0.98
CA GLU A 186 -12.31 -19.00 -1.33
C GLU A 186 -11.95 -18.59 -2.76
N GLU A 187 -12.82 -18.83 -3.74
CA GLU A 187 -12.59 -18.45 -5.13
C GLU A 187 -12.33 -16.94 -5.27
N ARG A 188 -13.03 -16.11 -4.51
CA ARG A 188 -12.82 -14.65 -4.52
C ARG A 188 -11.48 -14.27 -3.90
N ILE A 189 -11.09 -14.94 -2.82
CA ILE A 189 -9.78 -14.76 -2.19
C ILE A 189 -8.66 -15.17 -3.14
N VAL A 190 -8.78 -16.34 -3.79
CA VAL A 190 -7.80 -16.82 -4.78
C VAL A 190 -7.69 -15.85 -5.96
N ASN A 191 -8.81 -15.37 -6.50
CA ASN A 191 -8.80 -14.38 -7.57
C ASN A 191 -8.15 -13.05 -7.14
N HIS A 192 -8.37 -12.63 -5.89
CA HIS A 192 -7.72 -11.44 -5.32
C HIS A 192 -6.21 -11.59 -5.23
N ILE A 193 -5.70 -12.71 -4.71
CA ILE A 193 -4.26 -12.93 -4.51
C ILE A 193 -3.51 -13.26 -5.80
N THR A 194 -4.18 -13.85 -6.79
CA THR A 194 -3.60 -14.21 -8.09
C THR A 194 -3.79 -13.15 -9.18
N TYR A 195 -4.43 -12.04 -8.87
CA TYR A 195 -4.68 -10.93 -9.80
C TYR A 195 -5.54 -11.30 -11.02
N ASN A 196 -6.34 -12.36 -10.93
CA ASN A 196 -7.21 -12.78 -12.02
C ASN A 196 -8.40 -11.84 -12.26
N ASN A 197 -8.75 -11.03 -11.26
CA ASN A 197 -9.83 -10.03 -11.30
C ASN A 197 -9.41 -8.76 -10.55
N ASN A 198 -10.33 -7.81 -10.45
CA ASN A 198 -10.14 -6.63 -9.61
C ASN A 198 -9.86 -7.02 -8.16
N ARG A 199 -8.87 -6.39 -7.56
CA ARG A 199 -8.50 -6.66 -6.18
C ARG A 199 -9.59 -6.21 -5.22
N ILE A 200 -9.85 -7.05 -4.20
CA ILE A 200 -10.74 -6.69 -3.10
C ILE A 200 -10.03 -5.66 -2.22
N PRO A 201 -10.70 -4.54 -1.89
CA PRO A 201 -10.08 -3.48 -1.09
C PRO A 201 -10.09 -3.81 0.41
N PHE A 202 -9.31 -4.81 0.82
CA PHE A 202 -9.10 -5.09 2.22
C PHE A 202 -8.35 -3.94 2.90
N PHE A 203 -8.74 -3.63 4.11
CA PHE A 203 -8.02 -2.71 4.99
C PHE A 203 -8.29 -3.05 6.46
N ILE A 204 -7.37 -2.62 7.32
CA ILE A 204 -7.55 -2.47 8.76
C ILE A 204 -7.18 -1.04 9.11
N SER A 205 -7.94 -0.44 10.00
CA SER A 205 -7.69 0.88 10.59
C SER A 205 -8.16 0.86 12.05
N THR A 206 -7.91 1.92 12.78
CA THR A 206 -8.45 2.12 14.13
C THR A 206 -9.13 3.47 14.20
N THR A 207 -10.08 3.65 15.14
CA THR A 207 -10.48 5.00 15.56
C THR A 207 -9.28 5.74 16.13
N GLN A 208 -9.25 7.05 16.07
CA GLN A 208 -8.09 7.81 16.55
C GLN A 208 -7.79 7.59 18.04
N ASN A 209 -8.79 7.33 18.87
CA ASN A 209 -8.63 6.96 20.28
C ASN A 209 -8.43 5.45 20.50
N GLN A 210 -8.31 4.67 19.41
CA GLN A 210 -8.12 3.21 19.41
C GLN A 210 -9.19 2.41 20.18
N ASN A 211 -10.38 3.00 20.40
CA ASN A 211 -11.48 2.30 21.05
C ASN A 211 -12.17 1.27 20.16
N TYR A 212 -11.94 1.34 18.85
CA TYR A 212 -12.47 0.39 17.88
C TYR A 212 -11.46 0.13 16.77
N ILE A 213 -11.46 -1.11 16.31
CA ILE A 213 -10.78 -1.54 15.10
C ILE A 213 -11.82 -1.54 13.99
N VAL A 214 -11.44 -1.05 12.82
CA VAL A 214 -12.28 -0.99 11.63
C VAL A 214 -11.62 -1.79 10.53
N MET A 215 -12.30 -2.78 9.98
CA MET A 215 -11.76 -3.58 8.88
C MET A 215 -12.80 -3.79 7.79
N ASN A 216 -12.35 -3.96 6.54
CA ASN A 216 -13.18 -4.54 5.50
C ASN A 216 -12.98 -6.05 5.46
N GLY A 217 -14.07 -6.79 5.37
CA GLY A 217 -14.03 -8.23 5.25
C GLY A 217 -15.35 -8.79 4.76
N PHE A 218 -15.38 -10.07 4.49
CA PHE A 218 -16.64 -10.77 4.22
C PHE A 218 -17.36 -11.00 5.54
N TYR A 219 -18.64 -10.67 5.58
CA TYR A 219 -19.52 -10.83 6.73
C TYR A 219 -20.94 -11.01 6.26
N ASN A 220 -21.65 -12.01 6.79
CA ASN A 220 -23.08 -12.24 6.54
C ASN A 220 -23.45 -12.12 5.04
N TYR A 221 -22.83 -12.94 4.19
CA TYR A 221 -23.01 -13.00 2.72
C TYR A 221 -22.64 -11.73 1.95
N SER A 222 -21.93 -10.77 2.57
CA SER A 222 -21.60 -9.50 1.95
C SER A 222 -20.15 -9.09 2.22
N PHE A 223 -19.59 -8.24 1.37
CA PHE A 223 -18.32 -7.55 1.66
C PHE A 223 -18.66 -6.29 2.46
N SER A 224 -18.23 -6.20 3.71
CA SER A 224 -18.73 -5.26 4.70
C SER A 224 -17.61 -4.54 5.43
N MET A 225 -17.90 -3.34 5.93
CA MET A 225 -17.03 -2.62 6.86
C MET A 225 -17.47 -2.96 8.28
N ILE A 226 -16.59 -3.60 9.04
CA ILE A 226 -16.82 -4.22 10.33
C ILE A 226 -16.11 -3.43 11.40
N PHE A 227 -16.78 -3.15 12.51
CA PHE A 227 -16.20 -2.56 13.70
C PHE A 227 -16.06 -3.64 14.78
N LEU A 228 -14.88 -3.67 15.39
CA LEU A 228 -14.58 -4.57 16.51
C LEU A 228 -14.17 -3.73 17.73
N ASN A 229 -14.48 -4.27 18.91
CA ASN A 229 -13.95 -3.77 20.16
C ASN A 229 -12.43 -4.04 20.27
N PRO A 230 -11.70 -3.43 21.22
CA PRO A 230 -10.28 -3.73 21.43
C PRO A 230 -9.99 -5.20 21.79
N ASP A 231 -10.97 -5.93 22.32
CA ASP A 231 -10.89 -7.37 22.57
C ASP A 231 -11.24 -8.22 21.34
N LEU A 232 -11.23 -7.64 20.15
CA LEU A 232 -11.56 -8.23 18.85
C LEU A 232 -13.00 -8.79 18.75
N SER A 233 -13.86 -8.56 19.74
CA SER A 233 -15.27 -8.92 19.65
C SER A 233 -16.02 -7.99 18.71
N PHE A 234 -17.06 -8.51 18.04
CA PHE A 234 -17.90 -7.75 17.13
C PHE A 234 -18.60 -6.59 17.85
N ALA A 235 -18.53 -5.38 17.29
CA ALA A 235 -19.18 -4.18 17.80
C ALA A 235 -20.32 -3.72 16.89
N GLY A 236 -20.09 -3.64 15.58
CA GLY A 236 -21.08 -3.20 14.61
C GLY A 236 -20.60 -3.35 13.17
N VAL A 237 -21.46 -3.00 12.22
CA VAL A 237 -21.18 -3.21 10.80
C VAL A 237 -21.95 -2.23 9.92
N TYR A 238 -21.31 -1.82 8.83
CA TYR A 238 -21.97 -1.29 7.64
C TYR A 238 -21.88 -2.34 6.54
N ASN A 239 -22.96 -3.09 6.34
CA ASN A 239 -23.02 -4.17 5.37
C ASN A 239 -22.90 -3.65 3.94
N GLY A 240 -22.15 -4.38 3.12
CA GLY A 240 -22.25 -4.24 1.68
C GLY A 240 -23.58 -4.76 1.15
N GLN A 241 -23.89 -4.45 -0.10
CA GLN A 241 -25.00 -5.07 -0.82
C GLN A 241 -24.43 -6.24 -1.66
N GLY A 242 -24.31 -7.39 -1.03
CA GLY A 242 -23.55 -8.52 -1.59
C GLY A 242 -22.05 -8.17 -1.71
N PHE A 243 -21.48 -8.48 -2.87
CA PHE A 243 -20.05 -8.28 -3.13
C PHE A 243 -19.74 -7.12 -4.09
N ASN A 244 -20.77 -6.40 -4.54
CA ASN A 244 -20.66 -5.34 -5.54
C ASN A 244 -20.71 -3.94 -4.92
N SER A 245 -20.79 -3.84 -3.62
CA SER A 245 -20.71 -2.57 -2.89
C SER A 245 -20.03 -2.77 -1.53
N GLY A 246 -19.42 -1.72 -1.04
CA GLY A 246 -18.70 -1.73 0.23
C GLY A 246 -17.86 -0.48 0.42
N ALA A 247 -17.13 -0.40 1.52
CA ALA A 247 -16.07 0.59 1.67
C ALA A 247 -14.87 0.19 0.81
N SER A 248 -14.18 1.16 0.22
CA SER A 248 -12.97 0.97 -0.56
C SER A 248 -11.72 1.38 0.21
N ALA A 249 -11.83 2.41 1.04
CA ALA A 249 -10.76 2.89 1.91
C ALA A 249 -11.34 3.69 3.07
N ILE A 250 -10.58 3.78 4.16
CA ILE A 250 -10.91 4.60 5.32
C ILE A 250 -9.62 5.19 5.92
N SER A 251 -9.72 6.40 6.46
CA SER A 251 -8.65 7.03 7.24
C SER A 251 -9.28 7.80 8.42
N PRO A 252 -8.82 7.59 9.66
CA PRO A 252 -9.38 8.26 10.83
C PRO A 252 -9.02 9.75 10.82
N ILE A 253 -9.93 10.58 11.36
CA ILE A 253 -9.72 12.02 11.56
C ILE A 253 -9.65 12.35 13.04
N SER A 254 -10.76 12.15 13.76
CA SER A 254 -10.84 12.38 15.21
C SER A 254 -12.04 11.62 15.80
N GLY A 255 -11.87 11.01 16.95
CA GLY A 255 -12.94 10.21 17.54
C GLY A 255 -13.50 9.19 16.56
N ASN A 256 -14.79 9.33 16.23
CA ASN A 256 -15.48 8.48 15.24
C ASN A 256 -15.67 9.18 13.87
N GLN A 257 -14.90 10.23 13.59
CA GLN A 257 -14.89 10.89 12.28
C GLN A 257 -13.84 10.26 11.38
N PHE A 258 -14.19 10.06 10.12
CA PHE A 258 -13.37 9.40 9.12
C PHE A 258 -13.45 10.09 7.76
N SER A 259 -12.37 10.01 7.02
CA SER A 259 -12.40 10.13 5.56
C SER A 259 -12.65 8.74 4.99
N ILE A 260 -13.62 8.58 4.10
CA ILE A 260 -14.00 7.28 3.53
C ILE A 260 -14.18 7.36 2.02
N ALA A 261 -13.80 6.30 1.34
CA ALA A 261 -14.24 6.00 -0.01
C ALA A 261 -15.09 4.72 0.01
N ARG A 262 -16.15 4.70 -0.76
CA ARG A 262 -16.97 3.50 -0.97
C ARG A 262 -17.23 3.27 -2.45
N PHE A 263 -17.47 2.04 -2.81
CA PHE A 263 -17.91 1.66 -4.15
C PHE A 263 -19.34 1.11 -4.10
N SER A 264 -20.04 1.27 -5.20
CA SER A 264 -21.33 0.64 -5.42
C SER A 264 -21.51 0.42 -6.90
N TYR A 265 -21.51 -0.85 -7.30
CA TYR A 265 -21.49 -1.27 -8.71
C TYR A 265 -20.40 -0.51 -9.49
N ASP A 266 -20.77 0.23 -10.52
CA ASP A 266 -19.85 0.94 -11.41
C ASP A 266 -19.47 2.35 -10.95
N ASN A 267 -19.63 2.68 -9.66
CA ASN A 267 -19.34 4.01 -9.15
C ASN A 267 -18.50 3.98 -7.87
N LEU A 268 -17.62 4.96 -7.76
CA LEU A 268 -16.91 5.33 -6.53
C LEU A 268 -17.52 6.59 -5.92
N TYR A 269 -17.49 6.65 -4.59
CA TYR A 269 -18.03 7.76 -3.82
C TYR A 269 -17.06 8.16 -2.71
N PHE A 270 -16.83 9.45 -2.53
CA PHE A 270 -15.97 10.00 -1.49
C PHE A 270 -16.77 10.78 -0.46
N ASN A 271 -16.44 10.58 0.80
CA ASN A 271 -16.81 11.48 1.88
C ASN A 271 -15.58 11.79 2.74
N PRO A 272 -15.01 13.00 2.59
CA PRO A 272 -13.78 13.37 3.29
C PRO A 272 -13.95 13.55 4.80
N ASN A 273 -15.18 13.75 5.30
CA ASN A 273 -15.45 13.90 6.72
C ASN A 273 -16.84 13.39 7.08
N VAL A 274 -16.91 12.18 7.62
CA VAL A 274 -18.13 11.53 8.06
C VAL A 274 -17.99 10.99 9.47
N SER A 275 -19.03 11.17 10.30
CA SER A 275 -19.15 10.47 11.58
C SER A 275 -19.80 9.10 11.36
N LEU A 276 -19.14 8.06 11.80
CA LEU A 276 -19.65 6.69 11.78
C LEU A 276 -19.95 6.22 13.20
N SER A 277 -20.98 5.42 13.36
CA SER A 277 -21.31 4.79 14.66
C SER A 277 -20.73 3.37 14.69
N PRO A 278 -19.70 3.10 15.52
CA PRO A 278 -19.08 1.78 15.60
C PRO A 278 -20.02 0.66 16.08
N THR A 279 -21.12 1.00 16.74
CA THR A 279 -22.08 0.03 17.32
C THR A 279 -23.36 -0.12 16.49
N THR A 280 -23.40 0.46 15.31
CA THR A 280 -24.58 0.36 14.43
C THR A 280 -24.59 -0.95 13.63
N ILE A 281 -25.77 -1.36 13.19
CA ILE A 281 -25.96 -2.34 12.12
C ILE A 281 -26.70 -1.61 11.01
N ASP A 282 -26.00 -1.30 9.92
CA ASP A 282 -26.53 -0.53 8.79
C ASP A 282 -25.90 -1.03 7.47
N ILE A 283 -26.15 -0.35 6.38
CA ILE A 283 -25.60 -0.65 5.06
C ILE A 283 -24.64 0.44 4.60
N THR A 284 -23.61 0.08 3.83
CA THR A 284 -22.61 1.05 3.34
C THR A 284 -23.22 2.15 2.47
N SER A 285 -24.34 1.89 1.80
CA SER A 285 -25.05 2.89 0.99
C SER A 285 -25.75 3.98 1.81
N SER A 286 -25.99 3.76 3.12
CA SER A 286 -26.50 4.81 4.02
C SER A 286 -25.47 5.91 4.31
N ILE A 287 -24.19 5.61 4.11
CA ILE A 287 -23.11 6.60 4.28
C ILE A 287 -23.22 7.61 3.14
N SER A 288 -23.59 8.85 3.48
CA SER A 288 -23.62 9.95 2.50
C SER A 288 -22.23 10.15 1.89
N ALA A 289 -22.15 10.26 0.56
CA ALA A 289 -20.88 10.47 -0.13
C ALA A 289 -21.11 11.01 -1.55
N GLN A 290 -20.13 11.75 -2.08
CA GLN A 290 -20.19 12.34 -3.41
C GLN A 290 -19.66 11.37 -4.46
N GLY A 291 -20.42 11.17 -5.54
CA GLY A 291 -20.03 10.31 -6.67
C GLY A 291 -18.82 10.85 -7.44
N GLN A 292 -17.95 9.92 -7.86
CA GLN A 292 -16.73 10.20 -8.63
C GLN A 292 -16.79 9.44 -9.96
N SER A 293 -17.59 9.93 -10.91
CA SER A 293 -17.88 9.22 -12.17
C SER A 293 -16.66 9.01 -13.10
N GLU A 294 -15.62 9.81 -12.91
CA GLU A 294 -14.37 9.72 -13.70
C GLU A 294 -13.43 8.61 -13.23
N LEU A 295 -13.62 8.10 -12.01
CA LEU A 295 -12.78 7.06 -11.44
C LEU A 295 -13.20 5.67 -11.91
N ASP A 296 -12.22 4.76 -11.98
CA ASP A 296 -12.43 3.35 -12.28
C ASP A 296 -12.86 2.60 -10.99
N PRO A 297 -14.11 2.11 -10.90
CA PRO A 297 -14.60 1.43 -9.70
C PRO A 297 -13.92 0.07 -9.46
N GLY A 298 -13.28 -0.48 -10.48
CA GLY A 298 -12.48 -1.70 -10.36
C GLY A 298 -11.10 -1.49 -9.76
N ARG A 299 -10.76 -0.26 -9.38
CA ARG A 299 -9.45 0.07 -8.80
C ARG A 299 -9.59 0.54 -7.36
N SER A 300 -8.58 0.25 -6.57
CA SER A 300 -8.53 0.68 -5.17
C SER A 300 -8.44 2.20 -5.07
N VAL A 301 -9.06 2.74 -4.03
CA VAL A 301 -8.82 4.10 -3.55
C VAL A 301 -7.85 4.02 -2.39
N LEU A 302 -6.88 4.92 -2.36
CA LEU A 302 -5.94 5.09 -1.27
C LEU A 302 -6.27 6.41 -0.56
N ILE A 303 -6.38 6.38 0.77
CA ILE A 303 -6.58 7.58 1.59
C ILE A 303 -5.47 7.62 2.64
N LYS A 304 -4.63 8.64 2.58
CA LYS A 304 -3.54 8.85 3.56
C LYS A 304 -3.48 10.30 4.00
N ASP A 305 -2.87 10.51 5.17
CA ASP A 305 -2.53 11.85 5.65
C ASP A 305 -1.41 12.44 4.82
N LEU A 306 -1.47 13.74 4.57
CA LEU A 306 -0.48 14.51 3.84
C LEU A 306 -0.28 15.84 4.56
N VAL A 307 0.96 16.25 4.77
CA VAL A 307 1.31 17.54 5.35
C VAL A 307 1.89 18.43 4.26
N ILE A 308 1.29 19.59 3.99
CA ILE A 308 1.76 20.55 3.00
C ILE A 308 1.86 21.90 3.70
N GLY A 309 3.06 22.49 3.71
CA GLY A 309 3.29 23.77 4.38
C GLY A 309 2.93 23.77 5.87
N GLY A 310 3.09 22.63 6.56
CA GLY A 310 2.77 22.45 7.97
C GLY A 310 1.27 22.24 8.27
N THR A 311 0.41 22.20 7.25
CA THR A 311 -1.04 21.92 7.40
C THR A 311 -1.35 20.49 7.01
N SER A 312 -2.20 19.81 7.80
CA SER A 312 -2.62 18.43 7.55
C SER A 312 -3.82 18.36 6.63
N TYR A 313 -3.73 17.48 5.64
CA TYR A 313 -4.76 17.20 4.64
C TYR A 313 -5.03 15.69 4.55
N LYS A 314 -6.15 15.33 3.92
CA LYS A 314 -6.44 13.97 3.48
C LYS A 314 -6.25 13.89 1.96
N ALA A 315 -5.31 13.06 1.53
CA ALA A 315 -5.05 12.79 0.13
C ALA A 315 -5.80 11.53 -0.32
N TYR A 316 -6.62 11.67 -1.36
CA TYR A 316 -7.29 10.58 -2.04
C TYR A 316 -6.60 10.34 -3.37
N LEU A 317 -6.09 9.14 -3.58
CA LEU A 317 -5.47 8.74 -4.83
C LEU A 317 -6.21 7.55 -5.41
N SER A 318 -6.61 7.63 -6.68
CA SER A 318 -7.22 6.51 -7.41
C SER A 318 -6.96 6.61 -8.89
N SER A 319 -7.19 5.51 -9.59
CA SER A 319 -7.08 5.45 -11.05
C SER A 319 -8.36 5.91 -11.72
N THR A 320 -8.24 6.61 -12.84
CA THR A 320 -9.36 7.05 -13.65
C THR A 320 -9.70 5.99 -14.71
N ARG A 321 -10.91 6.06 -15.28
CA ARG A 321 -11.33 5.25 -16.43
C ARG A 321 -10.46 5.48 -17.68
N SER A 322 -9.74 6.60 -17.75
CA SER A 322 -8.78 6.92 -18.81
C SER A 322 -7.34 6.45 -18.52
N ASN A 323 -7.14 5.58 -17.51
CA ASN A 323 -5.83 5.06 -17.10
C ASN A 323 -4.82 6.15 -16.64
N GLN A 324 -5.32 7.24 -16.10
CA GLN A 324 -4.55 8.24 -15.37
C GLN A 324 -4.77 8.05 -13.87
N LEU A 325 -4.00 8.76 -13.05
CA LEU A 325 -4.32 8.90 -11.63
C LEU A 325 -5.01 10.25 -11.37
N LEU A 326 -5.92 10.25 -10.43
CA LEU A 326 -6.48 11.46 -9.83
C LEU A 326 -6.02 11.54 -8.37
N LEU A 327 -5.26 12.57 -8.05
CA LEU A 327 -4.96 13.00 -6.70
C LEU A 327 -5.92 14.11 -6.32
N SER A 328 -6.73 13.89 -5.27
CA SER A 328 -7.63 14.89 -4.70
C SER A 328 -7.22 15.16 -3.25
N ILE A 329 -7.08 16.42 -2.89
CA ILE A 329 -6.61 16.86 -1.57
C ILE A 329 -7.75 17.58 -0.87
N TYR A 330 -8.05 17.14 0.37
CA TYR A 330 -9.14 17.68 1.19
C TYR A 330 -8.59 18.18 2.52
N GLU A 331 -9.17 19.28 3.02
CA GLU A 331 -8.95 19.70 4.41
C GLU A 331 -9.36 18.60 5.39
N THR A 332 -8.50 18.30 6.37
CA THR A 332 -8.78 17.25 7.36
C THR A 332 -9.99 17.60 8.23
N SER A 333 -10.15 18.87 8.67
CA SER A 333 -11.19 19.26 9.60
C SER A 333 -12.56 19.47 8.96
N GLY A 334 -12.58 20.08 7.77
CA GLY A 334 -13.82 20.47 7.10
C GLY A 334 -14.24 19.52 5.98
N GLY A 335 -13.34 18.70 5.48
CA GLY A 335 -13.58 17.87 4.30
C GLY A 335 -13.75 18.67 3.01
N THR A 336 -13.30 19.93 2.97
CA THR A 336 -13.38 20.79 1.79
C THR A 336 -12.32 20.33 0.79
N LEU A 337 -12.70 20.18 -0.48
CA LEU A 337 -11.74 19.92 -1.56
C LEU A 337 -10.90 21.18 -1.80
N VAL A 338 -9.59 21.10 -1.61
CA VAL A 338 -8.67 22.22 -1.84
C VAL A 338 -7.88 22.07 -3.14
N GLY A 339 -7.79 20.88 -3.70
CA GLY A 339 -7.09 20.71 -4.96
C GLY A 339 -7.28 19.36 -5.61
N LYS A 340 -7.08 19.33 -6.94
CA LYS A 340 -7.11 18.12 -7.77
C LYS A 340 -5.99 18.16 -8.80
N LYS A 341 -5.35 17.02 -9.03
CA LYS A 341 -4.34 16.87 -10.09
C LYS A 341 -4.45 15.52 -10.79
N TYR A 342 -4.48 15.56 -12.13
CA TYR A 342 -4.37 14.36 -12.96
C TYR A 342 -2.90 14.09 -13.25
N LEU A 343 -2.50 12.83 -13.12
CA LEU A 343 -1.12 12.38 -13.31
C LEU A 343 -1.09 11.25 -14.34
N GLY A 344 0.05 11.11 -15.06
CA GLY A 344 0.24 9.98 -15.97
C GLY A 344 -0.39 10.16 -17.35
N LYS A 345 -0.28 11.34 -17.99
CA LYS A 345 -0.91 11.64 -19.30
C LYS A 345 -0.45 10.72 -20.45
N ASN A 346 0.78 10.22 -20.42
CA ASN A 346 1.41 9.60 -21.59
C ASN A 346 1.59 8.07 -21.46
N ILE A 347 1.39 7.50 -20.29
CA ILE A 347 1.56 6.07 -20.02
C ILE A 347 0.36 5.61 -19.20
N PRO A 348 -0.34 4.54 -19.58
CA PRO A 348 -1.39 3.96 -18.74
C PRO A 348 -0.80 3.52 -17.40
N ILE A 349 -1.30 4.09 -16.32
CA ILE A 349 -0.84 3.81 -14.96
C ILE A 349 -2.00 3.51 -14.02
N THR A 350 -1.72 2.67 -13.03
CA THR A 350 -2.66 2.33 -11.96
C THR A 350 -1.99 2.58 -10.62
N ALA A 351 -2.68 3.25 -9.69
CA ALA A 351 -2.17 3.47 -8.34
C ALA A 351 -2.05 2.15 -7.58
N SER A 352 -0.95 1.98 -6.85
CA SER A 352 -0.73 0.84 -5.96
C SER A 352 -0.55 1.29 -4.52
N ASP A 353 0.26 2.31 -4.28
CA ASP A 353 0.49 2.89 -2.96
C ASP A 353 1.12 4.28 -3.09
N PHE A 354 1.20 5.05 -2.01
CA PHE A 354 1.97 6.29 -1.97
C PHE A 354 2.48 6.60 -0.57
N ILE A 355 3.55 7.38 -0.50
CA ILE A 355 4.16 7.81 0.76
C ILE A 355 4.62 9.26 0.64
N GLN A 356 4.40 10.05 1.69
CA GLN A 356 5.02 11.36 1.80
C GLN A 356 6.52 11.22 2.04
N THR A 357 7.31 12.01 1.35
CA THR A 357 8.78 12.02 1.47
C THR A 357 9.22 12.99 2.57
N GLU A 358 10.45 12.83 3.08
CA GLU A 358 11.00 13.70 4.13
C GLU A 358 11.13 15.17 3.67
N ASP A 359 11.28 15.39 2.36
CA ASP A 359 11.29 16.72 1.73
C ASP A 359 9.88 17.29 1.50
N GLU A 360 8.86 16.77 2.19
CA GLU A 360 7.43 17.11 2.05
C GLU A 360 6.86 16.88 0.64
N GLY A 361 7.55 16.17 -0.22
CA GLY A 361 7.05 15.71 -1.51
C GLY A 361 6.18 14.46 -1.38
N LEU A 362 5.85 13.83 -2.51
CA LEU A 362 5.04 12.62 -2.58
C LEU A 362 5.66 11.63 -3.56
N ASN A 363 5.94 10.42 -3.07
CA ASN A 363 6.26 9.28 -3.93
C ASN A 363 5.01 8.43 -4.13
N ILE A 364 4.66 8.19 -5.39
CA ILE A 364 3.51 7.38 -5.80
C ILE A 364 4.03 6.14 -6.50
N LEU A 365 3.76 4.99 -5.91
CA LEU A 365 4.03 3.69 -6.49
C LEU A 365 2.90 3.34 -7.46
N VAL A 366 3.24 3.02 -8.69
CA VAL A 366 2.27 2.71 -9.74
C VAL A 366 2.66 1.46 -10.52
N GLN A 367 1.65 0.77 -11.02
CA GLN A 367 1.80 -0.19 -12.10
C GLN A 367 1.70 0.58 -13.42
N ALA A 368 2.76 0.55 -14.21
CA ALA A 368 2.82 1.19 -15.53
C ALA A 368 2.72 0.13 -16.62
N LYS A 369 1.86 0.34 -17.62
CA LYS A 369 1.72 -0.55 -18.75
C LYS A 369 2.59 -0.06 -19.90
N ILE A 370 3.66 -0.82 -20.22
CA ILE A 370 4.64 -0.47 -21.25
C ILE A 370 4.41 -1.33 -22.50
N MET A 371 4.67 -0.78 -23.67
CA MET A 371 4.49 -1.44 -24.97
C MET A 371 3.11 -2.08 -25.15
N GLY A 372 2.09 -1.49 -24.48
CA GLY A 372 0.69 -1.92 -24.59
C GLY A 372 0.30 -3.14 -23.77
N SER A 373 1.23 -3.94 -23.25
CA SER A 373 0.87 -5.21 -22.61
C SER A 373 1.72 -5.61 -21.40
N ILE A 374 2.88 -5.01 -21.16
CA ILE A 374 3.80 -5.44 -20.12
C ILE A 374 3.65 -4.54 -18.90
N ASP A 375 3.31 -5.13 -17.76
CA ASP A 375 3.14 -4.42 -16.49
C ASP A 375 4.50 -4.27 -15.77
N ARG A 376 4.84 -3.04 -15.41
CA ARG A 376 6.10 -2.68 -14.74
C ARG A 376 5.84 -1.94 -13.45
N ILE A 377 6.80 -2.03 -12.54
CA ILE A 377 6.86 -1.14 -11.37
C ILE A 377 7.31 0.23 -11.86
N ALA A 378 6.62 1.28 -11.45
CA ALA A 378 7.11 2.64 -11.65
C ALA A 378 6.92 3.47 -10.38
N LEU A 379 7.81 4.44 -10.20
CA LEU A 379 7.73 5.43 -9.14
C LEU A 379 7.58 6.81 -9.77
N MET A 380 6.57 7.53 -9.33
CA MET A 380 6.35 8.93 -9.67
C MET A 380 6.64 9.79 -8.44
N LYS A 381 7.48 10.79 -8.56
CA LYS A 381 7.73 11.80 -7.53
C LYS A 381 7.06 13.11 -7.90
N LEU A 382 6.35 13.71 -6.94
CA LEU A 382 5.92 15.11 -6.93
C LEU A 382 6.73 15.84 -5.87
N SER A 383 7.31 16.99 -6.21
CA SER A 383 8.00 17.83 -5.23
C SER A 383 7.00 18.53 -4.30
N LYS A 384 7.53 19.10 -3.20
CA LYS A 384 6.78 19.96 -2.29
C LYS A 384 6.09 21.10 -3.03
N GLU A 385 6.82 21.82 -3.88
CA GLU A 385 6.30 22.97 -4.64
C GLU A 385 5.16 22.57 -5.58
N GLN A 386 5.23 21.36 -6.17
CA GLN A 386 4.12 20.85 -6.97
C GLN A 386 2.88 20.54 -6.13
N LEU A 387 3.07 20.04 -4.91
CA LEU A 387 1.95 19.80 -4.00
C LEU A 387 1.32 21.10 -3.53
N GLU A 388 2.14 22.11 -3.19
CA GLU A 388 1.68 23.46 -2.84
C GLU A 388 0.85 24.08 -3.98
N THR A 389 1.32 23.97 -5.24
CA THR A 389 0.56 24.46 -6.42
C THR A 389 -0.78 23.76 -6.63
N ILE A 390 -1.00 22.58 -6.05
CA ILE A 390 -2.30 21.87 -6.18
C ILE A 390 -3.35 22.47 -5.26
N ILE A 391 -2.94 23.00 -4.10
CA ILE A 391 -3.84 23.51 -3.06
C ILE A 391 -4.01 25.04 -3.11
N ASP A 392 -3.21 25.78 -3.91
CA ASP A 392 -3.35 27.20 -4.20
C ASP A 392 -4.51 27.48 -5.20
#